data_334da06d7bde12a20973b864f51fd153
#
_entry.id   334da06d7bde12a20973b864f51fd153
#
_cell.length_a   1.000
_cell.length_b   1.000
_cell.length_c   1.000
_cell.angle_alpha   90.00
_cell.angle_beta   90.00
_cell.angle_gamma   90.00
#
_symmetry.space_group_name_H-M   'P 1'
#
loop_
_entity.id
_entity.type
_entity.pdbx_description
1 polymer ?
#
loop_
_entity_poly.entity_id
_entity_poly.type
_entity_poly.pdbx_seq_one_letter_code
_entity_poly.pdbx_strand_id
1 'polypeptide(L)'
;SNTIKPEWYRSISHYVGETVPTLASDQRIMRFKNFYLAMQGVGKPMLLKELSDGEYQMLHSLGLCLLFRKTNSLFLLDEPETHFNPHWRASFITRLRQCLSDVEDVGQEMLITTHTPFLMSDSKRDKVLVFAKDKASGKVSISKPNYNTLGASINKITMNTFGKRETI
;
A
#
# COMPACT_ATOMS: atom_id res chain seq x y z
N SER A 1 13.51 -26.78 22.33
CA SER A 1 12.28 -26.53 21.60
C SER A 1 11.46 -25.50 22.39
N ASN A 2 11.50 -24.24 21.97
CA ASN A 2 10.66 -23.21 22.56
C ASN A 2 9.24 -23.37 22.00
N THR A 3 8.44 -24.13 22.71
CA THR A 3 7.01 -24.21 22.46
C THR A 3 6.39 -22.92 22.97
N ILE A 4 5.96 -22.06 22.06
CA ILE A 4 5.22 -20.83 22.41
C ILE A 4 3.95 -21.24 23.12
N LYS A 5 3.77 -20.83 24.38
CA LYS A 5 2.60 -21.19 25.17
C LYS A 5 1.32 -20.60 24.54
N PRO A 6 0.21 -21.35 24.53
CA PRO A 6 -1.08 -20.89 23.97
C PRO A 6 -1.58 -19.56 24.58
N GLU A 7 -1.24 -19.28 25.82
CA GLU A 7 -1.58 -18.04 26.53
C GLU A 7 -0.89 -16.81 25.92
N TRP A 8 0.33 -16.99 25.42
CA TRP A 8 1.05 -15.92 24.73
C TRP A 8 0.40 -15.59 23.38
N TYR A 9 -0.08 -16.59 22.68
CA TYR A 9 -0.83 -16.43 21.43
C TYR A 9 -2.18 -15.73 21.62
N ARG A 10 -2.88 -15.98 22.72
CA ARG A 10 -4.13 -15.30 23.07
C ARG A 10 -3.91 -13.83 23.42
N SER A 11 -2.79 -13.48 24.06
CA SER A 11 -2.48 -12.09 24.35
C SER A 11 -2.14 -11.28 23.08
N ILE A 12 -1.51 -11.91 22.09
CA ILE A 12 -1.22 -11.25 20.80
C ILE A 12 -2.51 -11.01 19.98
N SER A 13 -3.46 -11.94 20.00
CA SER A 13 -4.72 -11.78 19.26
C SER A 13 -5.60 -10.64 19.80
N HIS A 14 -5.39 -10.19 21.02
CA HIS A 14 -6.07 -9.02 21.61
C HIS A 14 -5.44 -7.68 21.19
N TYR A 15 -4.23 -7.70 20.62
CA TYR A 15 -3.50 -6.52 20.16
C TYR A 15 -3.47 -6.34 18.65
N VAL A 16 -4.36 -7.00 17.93
CA VAL A 16 -4.54 -6.79 16.48
C VAL A 16 -5.16 -5.42 16.24
N GLY A 17 -4.31 -4.42 16.17
CA GLY A 17 -4.66 -3.02 16.01
C GLY A 17 -3.65 -2.08 16.67
N GLU A 18 -2.88 -2.57 17.61
CA GLU A 18 -1.87 -1.77 18.29
C GLU A 18 -0.50 -2.48 18.23
N THR A 19 0.48 -1.75 17.77
CA THR A 19 1.94 -2.00 17.75
C THR A 19 2.40 -3.37 18.29
N VAL A 20 3.07 -4.13 17.45
CA VAL A 20 3.83 -5.32 17.89
C VAL A 20 4.54 -4.98 19.19
N PRO A 21 4.29 -5.74 20.29
CA PRO A 21 4.92 -5.45 21.57
C PRO A 21 6.43 -5.50 21.41
N THR A 22 7.07 -4.35 21.45
CA THR A 22 8.52 -4.29 21.41
C THR A 22 9.07 -4.50 22.82
N LEU A 23 10.02 -5.41 22.96
CA LEU A 23 10.76 -5.57 24.21
C LEU A 23 11.29 -4.21 24.69
N ALA A 24 11.23 -3.98 25.99
CA ALA A 24 11.82 -2.80 26.61
C ALA A 24 13.28 -2.64 26.18
N SER A 25 13.75 -1.40 26.09
CA SER A 25 15.05 -1.08 25.49
C SER A 25 16.23 -1.77 26.16
N ASP A 26 16.12 -2.05 27.45
CA ASP A 26 17.08 -2.76 28.30
C ASP A 26 17.07 -4.28 28.10
N GLN A 27 15.98 -4.83 27.57
CA GLN A 27 15.81 -6.26 27.32
C GLN A 27 16.19 -6.68 25.89
N ARG A 28 16.58 -5.74 25.05
CA ARG A 28 16.95 -6.02 23.66
C ARG A 28 18.42 -6.48 23.57
N ILE A 29 18.60 -7.71 23.09
CA ILE A 29 19.93 -8.29 22.85
C ILE A 29 20.64 -7.60 21.69
N MET A 30 19.90 -7.17 20.66
CA MET A 30 20.42 -6.44 19.52
C MET A 30 19.52 -5.27 19.14
N ARG A 31 20.14 -4.17 18.73
CA ARG A 31 19.45 -2.97 18.27
C ARG A 31 20.15 -2.41 17.04
N PHE A 32 19.41 -2.32 15.94
CA PHE A 32 19.90 -1.56 14.80
C PHE A 32 19.88 -0.06 15.12
N LYS A 33 21.01 0.57 15.04
CA LYS A 33 21.14 2.00 15.35
C LYS A 33 20.84 2.87 14.15
N ASN A 34 21.43 2.53 13.01
CA ASN A 34 21.29 3.25 11.75
C ASN A 34 21.29 2.30 10.57
N PHE A 35 20.46 2.59 9.57
CA PHE A 35 20.50 1.95 8.26
C PHE A 35 20.92 3.01 7.24
N TYR A 36 21.87 2.65 6.41
CA TYR A 36 22.32 3.48 5.31
C TYR A 36 21.91 2.86 3.98
N LEU A 37 21.36 3.68 3.10
CA LEU A 37 21.00 3.30 1.75
C LEU A 37 22.06 3.84 0.79
N ALA A 38 22.65 2.97 -0.02
CA ALA A 38 23.48 3.36 -1.14
C ALA A 38 22.58 3.59 -2.35
N MET A 39 22.43 4.85 -2.76
CA MET A 39 21.65 5.19 -3.94
C MET A 39 22.56 5.28 -5.16
N GLN A 40 22.13 4.67 -6.28
CA GLN A 40 22.85 4.73 -7.54
C GLN A 40 22.95 6.19 -8.02
N GLY A 41 24.16 6.64 -8.33
CA GLY A 41 24.42 8.01 -8.77
C GLY A 41 24.56 9.05 -7.65
N VAL A 42 24.43 8.65 -6.38
CA VAL A 42 24.65 9.52 -5.22
C VAL A 42 25.92 9.07 -4.51
N GLY A 43 26.93 9.94 -4.46
CA GLY A 43 28.26 9.61 -3.92
C GLY A 43 28.35 9.39 -2.42
N LYS A 44 27.25 9.58 -1.67
CA LYS A 44 27.20 9.38 -0.21
C LYS A 44 26.01 8.49 0.17
N PRO A 45 26.21 7.52 1.09
CA PRO A 45 25.09 6.76 1.64
C PRO A 45 24.19 7.71 2.44
N MET A 46 22.87 7.54 2.26
CA MET A 46 21.84 8.29 2.96
C MET A 46 21.26 7.47 4.11
N LEU A 47 21.03 8.09 5.26
CA LEU A 47 20.36 7.42 6.36
C LEU A 47 18.88 7.14 5.99
N LEU A 48 18.38 5.96 6.32
CA LEU A 48 16.98 5.60 6.09
C LEU A 48 16.00 6.62 6.71
N LYS A 49 16.34 7.17 7.87
CA LYS A 49 15.53 8.20 8.56
C LYS A 49 15.55 9.58 7.87
N GLU A 50 16.40 9.80 6.88
CA GLU A 50 16.45 11.03 6.09
C GLU A 50 15.51 10.98 4.88
N LEU A 51 14.91 9.81 4.60
CA LEU A 51 13.87 9.70 3.60
C LEU A 51 12.65 10.53 4.03
N SER A 52 12.04 11.21 3.06
CA SER A 52 10.70 11.76 3.24
C SER A 52 9.67 10.65 3.47
N ASP A 53 8.52 11.00 4.06
CA ASP A 53 7.45 10.02 4.33
C ASP A 53 7.03 9.29 3.04
N GLY A 54 6.95 10.00 1.92
CA GLY A 54 6.62 9.41 0.62
C GLY A 54 7.68 8.43 0.12
N GLU A 55 8.97 8.77 0.25
CA GLU A 55 10.08 7.89 -0.13
C GLU A 55 10.12 6.64 0.75
N TYR A 56 9.92 6.82 2.05
CA TYR A 56 9.86 5.71 3.00
C TYR A 56 8.67 4.78 2.67
N GLN A 57 7.49 5.34 2.41
CA GLN A 57 6.30 4.58 2.07
C GLN A 57 6.44 3.83 0.73
N MET A 58 7.04 4.47 -0.27
CA MET A 58 7.35 3.83 -1.56
C MET A 58 8.33 2.67 -1.37
N LEU A 59 9.44 2.91 -0.67
CA LEU A 59 10.43 1.88 -0.36
C LEU A 59 9.81 0.70 0.40
N HIS A 60 8.97 0.98 1.38
CA HIS A 60 8.29 -0.04 2.18
C HIS A 60 7.33 -0.88 1.33
N SER A 61 6.45 -0.23 0.55
CA SER A 61 5.46 -0.92 -0.28
C SER A 61 6.12 -1.78 -1.37
N LEU A 62 7.05 -1.20 -2.14
CA LEU A 62 7.75 -1.94 -3.20
C LEU A 62 8.72 -2.98 -2.62
N GLY A 63 9.38 -2.64 -1.51
CA GLY A 63 10.31 -3.55 -0.83
C GLY A 63 9.63 -4.81 -0.31
N LEU A 64 8.44 -4.70 0.28
CA LEU A 64 7.65 -5.87 0.70
C LEU A 64 7.23 -6.72 -0.50
N CYS A 65 6.78 -6.09 -1.58
CA CYS A 65 6.41 -6.81 -2.81
C CYS A 65 7.61 -7.58 -3.38
N LEU A 66 8.80 -6.96 -3.42
CA LEU A 66 10.03 -7.61 -3.87
C LEU A 66 10.50 -8.72 -2.93
N LEU A 67 10.40 -8.52 -1.62
CA LEU A 67 10.82 -9.50 -0.62
C LEU A 67 9.99 -10.80 -0.73
N PHE A 68 8.68 -10.65 -0.94
CA PHE A 68 7.74 -11.78 -1.03
C PHE A 68 7.40 -12.18 -2.46
N ARG A 69 8.11 -11.66 -3.48
CA ARG A 69 7.78 -11.89 -4.89
C ARG A 69 7.80 -13.36 -5.33
N LYS A 70 8.50 -14.23 -4.60
CA LYS A 70 8.61 -15.67 -4.88
C LYS A 70 7.70 -16.54 -4.00
N THR A 71 6.76 -15.96 -3.30
CA THR A 71 5.83 -16.66 -2.40
C THR A 71 4.40 -16.41 -2.83
N ASN A 72 3.51 -17.38 -2.59
CA ASN A 72 2.07 -17.17 -2.74
C ASN A 72 1.62 -16.20 -1.64
N SER A 73 1.31 -14.98 -2.03
CA SER A 73 1.04 -13.90 -1.08
C SER A 73 -0.14 -13.05 -1.50
N LEU A 74 -0.93 -12.64 -0.52
CA LEU A 74 -1.95 -11.60 -0.66
C LEU A 74 -1.45 -10.32 0.00
N PHE A 75 -1.27 -9.26 -0.78
CA PHE A 75 -0.93 -7.93 -0.29
C PHE A 75 -2.20 -7.11 -0.07
N LEU A 76 -2.35 -6.58 1.13
CA LEU A 76 -3.43 -5.65 1.48
C LEU A 76 -2.80 -4.28 1.73
N LEU A 77 -3.05 -3.34 0.83
CA LEU A 77 -2.51 -1.99 0.92
C LEU A 77 -3.65 -0.99 1.09
N ASP A 78 -3.65 -0.30 2.22
CA ASP A 78 -4.64 0.71 2.54
C ASP A 78 -4.04 2.10 2.29
N GLU A 79 -4.60 2.80 1.29
CA GLU A 79 -4.17 4.14 0.85
C GLU A 79 -2.64 4.31 0.73
N PRO A 80 -1.93 3.41 0.03
CA PRO A 80 -0.46 3.39 0.03
C PRO A 80 0.16 4.64 -0.61
N GLU A 81 -0.64 5.47 -1.28
CA GLU A 81 -0.20 6.67 -1.98
C GLU A 81 -0.34 7.97 -1.19
N THR A 82 -0.74 7.91 0.07
CA THR A 82 -1.12 9.10 0.86
C THR A 82 -0.03 10.19 0.87
N HIS A 83 1.23 9.80 1.02
CA HIS A 83 2.37 10.72 1.07
C HIS A 83 3.09 10.89 -0.27
N PHE A 84 2.59 10.29 -1.36
CA PHE A 84 3.23 10.40 -2.66
C PHE A 84 2.96 11.75 -3.32
N ASN A 85 3.95 12.23 -4.04
CA ASN A 85 3.75 13.32 -4.98
C ASN A 85 2.84 12.88 -6.15
N PRO A 86 2.25 13.80 -6.92
CA PRO A 86 1.32 13.47 -8.00
C PRO A 86 1.90 12.51 -9.05
N HIS A 87 3.19 12.65 -9.39
CA HIS A 87 3.86 11.80 -10.36
C HIS A 87 3.96 10.35 -9.88
N TRP A 88 4.31 10.16 -8.62
CA TRP A 88 4.38 8.82 -8.02
C TRP A 88 3.02 8.17 -7.87
N ARG A 89 2.00 8.95 -7.50
CA ARG A 89 0.60 8.46 -7.48
C ARG A 89 0.15 7.93 -8.83
N ALA A 90 0.46 8.67 -9.91
CA ALA A 90 0.06 8.30 -11.26
C ALA A 90 0.77 7.06 -11.82
N SER A 91 1.90 6.65 -11.26
CA SER A 91 2.71 5.51 -11.74
C SER A 91 2.83 4.37 -10.74
N PHE A 92 2.16 4.43 -9.60
CA PHE A 92 2.36 3.49 -8.50
C PHE A 92 1.97 2.05 -8.88
N ILE A 93 0.80 1.86 -9.46
CA ILE A 93 0.30 0.54 -9.89
C ILE A 93 1.22 -0.06 -10.97
N THR A 94 1.67 0.76 -11.91
CA THR A 94 2.63 0.33 -12.94
C THR A 94 3.94 -0.12 -12.31
N ARG A 95 4.47 0.60 -11.32
CA ARG A 95 5.69 0.20 -10.59
C ARG A 95 5.50 -1.09 -9.80
N LEU A 96 4.38 -1.25 -9.11
CA LEU A 96 4.05 -2.50 -8.41
C LEU A 96 4.03 -3.68 -9.37
N ARG A 97 3.39 -3.54 -10.54
CA ARG A 97 3.39 -4.60 -11.57
C ARG A 97 4.80 -4.94 -12.05
N GLN A 98 5.64 -3.95 -12.27
CA GLN A 98 7.04 -4.17 -12.65
C GLN A 98 7.83 -4.96 -11.59
N CYS A 99 7.57 -4.72 -10.30
CA CYS A 99 8.21 -5.48 -9.23
C CYS A 99 7.80 -6.97 -9.21
N LEU A 100 6.63 -7.30 -9.77
CA LEU A 100 6.04 -8.63 -9.72
C LEU A 100 6.10 -9.38 -11.07
N SER A 101 6.53 -8.72 -12.16
CA SER A 101 6.44 -9.24 -13.53
C SER A 101 7.38 -10.38 -13.86
N ASP A 102 8.47 -10.57 -13.10
CA ASP A 102 9.55 -11.49 -13.45
C ASP A 102 9.44 -12.87 -12.78
N VAL A 103 8.29 -13.20 -12.23
CA VAL A 103 8.10 -14.46 -11.49
C VAL A 103 6.99 -15.27 -12.15
N GLU A 104 7.39 -16.35 -12.80
CA GLU A 104 6.45 -17.35 -13.32
C GLU A 104 6.00 -18.29 -12.20
N ASP A 105 4.77 -18.80 -12.28
CA ASP A 105 4.18 -19.83 -11.39
C ASP A 105 3.97 -19.46 -9.91
N VAL A 106 3.94 -18.19 -9.55
CA VAL A 106 3.61 -17.77 -8.18
C VAL A 106 2.31 -16.99 -8.16
N GLY A 107 1.35 -17.46 -7.36
CA GLY A 107 0.07 -16.77 -7.13
C GLY A 107 0.28 -15.57 -6.20
N GLN A 108 0.36 -14.38 -6.78
CA GLN A 108 0.36 -13.14 -6.01
C GLN A 108 -0.91 -12.35 -6.29
N GLU A 109 -1.61 -12.02 -5.23
CA GLU A 109 -2.81 -11.19 -5.29
C GLU A 109 -2.58 -9.90 -4.51
N MET A 110 -3.23 -8.83 -4.96
CA MET A 110 -3.11 -7.52 -4.34
C MET A 110 -4.47 -6.84 -4.28
N LEU A 111 -4.84 -6.40 -3.08
CA LEU A 111 -5.99 -5.53 -2.86
C LEU A 111 -5.50 -4.18 -2.36
N ILE A 112 -5.86 -3.13 -3.08
CA ILE A 112 -5.48 -1.75 -2.75
C ILE A 112 -6.74 -0.94 -2.53
N THR A 113 -6.87 -0.29 -1.38
CA THR A 113 -7.89 0.74 -1.16
C THR A 113 -7.34 2.11 -1.51
N THR A 114 -8.17 2.99 -2.03
CA THR A 114 -7.81 4.37 -2.34
C THR A 114 -9.05 5.26 -2.39
N HIS A 115 -8.88 6.51 -2.02
CA HIS A 115 -9.89 7.57 -2.22
C HIS A 115 -9.42 8.60 -3.27
N THR A 116 -8.35 8.31 -4.02
CA THR A 116 -7.80 9.23 -5.01
C THR A 116 -8.03 8.75 -6.45
N PRO A 117 -8.24 9.65 -7.41
CA PRO A 117 -8.43 9.29 -8.81
C PRO A 117 -7.15 8.80 -9.50
N PHE A 118 -5.98 9.04 -8.91
CA PHE A 118 -4.68 8.75 -9.52
C PHE A 118 -4.45 7.24 -9.71
N LEU A 119 -4.72 6.43 -8.69
CA LEU A 119 -4.56 4.98 -8.78
C LEU A 119 -5.56 4.36 -9.76
N MET A 120 -6.76 4.93 -9.86
CA MET A 120 -7.73 4.50 -10.86
C MET A 120 -7.25 4.79 -12.29
N SER A 121 -6.59 5.93 -12.51
CA SER A 121 -6.00 6.30 -13.81
C SER A 121 -4.89 5.34 -14.26
N ASP A 122 -4.20 4.70 -13.32
CA ASP A 122 -3.16 3.71 -13.59
C ASP A 122 -3.70 2.25 -13.57
N SER A 123 -5.01 2.07 -13.45
CA SER A 123 -5.65 0.77 -13.32
C SER A 123 -6.65 0.47 -14.45
N LYS A 124 -6.68 -0.79 -14.90
CA LYS A 124 -7.71 -1.25 -15.85
C LYS A 124 -9.08 -1.27 -15.19
N ARG A 125 -10.12 -0.91 -15.94
CA ARG A 125 -11.52 -0.86 -15.49
C ARG A 125 -12.00 -2.13 -14.79
N ASP A 126 -11.65 -3.30 -15.33
CA ASP A 126 -12.05 -4.60 -14.79
C ASP A 126 -11.45 -4.93 -13.42
N LYS A 127 -10.38 -4.23 -13.05
CA LYS A 127 -9.67 -4.35 -11.77
C LYS A 127 -10.08 -3.29 -10.74
N VAL A 128 -11.04 -2.43 -11.07
CA VAL A 128 -11.50 -1.36 -10.18
C VAL A 128 -12.90 -1.68 -9.66
N LEU A 129 -13.07 -1.59 -8.34
CA LEU A 129 -14.36 -1.66 -7.65
C LEU A 129 -14.63 -0.32 -6.97
N VAL A 130 -15.82 0.21 -7.18
CA VAL A 130 -16.29 1.46 -6.57
C VAL A 130 -17.28 1.13 -5.48
N PHE A 131 -16.99 1.57 -4.27
CA PHE A 131 -17.85 1.43 -3.11
C PHE A 131 -18.58 2.76 -2.86
N ALA A 132 -19.89 2.72 -2.83
CA ALA A 132 -20.71 3.90 -2.51
C ALA A 132 -21.62 3.59 -1.33
N LYS A 133 -21.61 4.46 -0.32
CA LYS A 133 -22.49 4.35 0.84
C LYS A 133 -23.64 5.34 0.71
N ASP A 134 -24.85 4.83 0.70
CA ASP A 134 -26.06 5.64 0.78
C ASP A 134 -26.16 6.30 2.17
N LYS A 135 -26.25 7.63 2.20
CA LYS A 135 -26.28 8.39 3.46
C LYS A 135 -27.57 8.18 4.25
N ALA A 136 -28.69 7.93 3.59
CA ALA A 136 -29.98 7.77 4.23
C ALA A 136 -30.19 6.37 4.81
N SER A 137 -29.87 5.34 4.02
CA SER A 137 -30.07 3.94 4.41
C SER A 137 -28.83 3.28 5.04
N GLY A 138 -27.65 3.91 4.93
CA GLY A 138 -26.37 3.34 5.35
C GLY A 138 -25.92 2.15 4.50
N LYS A 139 -26.68 1.75 3.48
CA LYS A 139 -26.33 0.61 2.60
C LYS A 139 -25.12 0.92 1.74
N VAL A 140 -24.24 -0.07 1.61
CA VAL A 140 -23.08 0.00 0.72
C VAL A 140 -23.43 -0.74 -0.57
N SER A 141 -23.20 -0.09 -1.71
CA SER A 141 -23.28 -0.66 -3.03
C SER A 141 -21.88 -0.80 -3.65
N ILE A 142 -21.67 -1.83 -4.44
CA ILE A 142 -20.42 -2.10 -5.12
C ILE A 142 -20.71 -2.10 -6.62
N SER A 143 -19.92 -1.35 -7.38
CA SER A 143 -20.06 -1.27 -8.84
C SER A 143 -18.70 -1.22 -9.52
N LYS A 144 -18.68 -1.49 -10.83
CA LYS A 144 -17.50 -1.23 -11.68
C LYS A 144 -17.69 0.10 -12.42
N PRO A 145 -16.60 0.84 -12.69
CA PRO A 145 -16.69 2.02 -13.55
C PRO A 145 -17.33 1.66 -14.90
N ASN A 146 -18.21 2.50 -15.42
CA ASN A 146 -18.83 2.33 -16.74
C ASN A 146 -18.01 2.92 -17.91
N TYR A 147 -16.79 3.38 -17.61
CA TYR A 147 -15.85 4.00 -18.55
C TYR A 147 -14.45 3.37 -18.41
N ASN A 148 -13.58 3.58 -19.41
CA ASN A 148 -12.18 3.14 -19.31
C ASN A 148 -11.43 4.03 -18.31
N THR A 149 -10.87 3.41 -17.27
CA THR A 149 -10.11 4.10 -16.22
C THR A 149 -8.65 4.28 -16.59
N LEU A 150 -8.03 3.28 -17.24
CA LEU A 150 -6.61 3.32 -17.58
C LEU A 150 -6.32 4.47 -18.56
N GLY A 151 -5.46 5.39 -18.15
CA GLY A 151 -5.10 6.59 -18.89
C GLY A 151 -6.19 7.67 -18.95
N ALA A 152 -7.29 7.50 -18.21
CA ALA A 152 -8.31 8.54 -18.14
C ALA A 152 -7.80 9.76 -17.36
N SER A 153 -8.22 10.96 -17.78
CA SER A 153 -7.86 12.17 -17.04
C SER A 153 -8.41 12.16 -15.63
N ILE A 154 -7.68 12.75 -14.71
CA ILE A 154 -8.06 12.86 -13.29
C ILE A 154 -9.44 13.52 -13.15
N ASN A 155 -9.70 14.59 -13.92
CA ASN A 155 -11.01 15.25 -13.90
C ASN A 155 -12.16 14.32 -14.32
N LYS A 156 -11.96 13.50 -15.37
CA LYS A 156 -12.96 12.53 -15.81
C LYS A 156 -13.28 11.52 -14.69
N ILE A 157 -12.26 10.98 -14.05
CA ILE A 157 -12.43 10.02 -12.97
C ILE A 157 -13.12 10.68 -11.77
N THR A 158 -12.68 11.87 -11.39
CA THR A 158 -13.26 12.62 -10.27
C THR A 158 -14.75 12.88 -10.49
N MET A 159 -15.12 13.35 -11.68
CA MET A 159 -16.53 13.64 -12.00
C MET A 159 -17.41 12.40 -12.06
N ASN A 160 -16.91 11.29 -12.58
CA ASN A 160 -17.73 10.08 -12.80
C ASN A 160 -17.77 9.15 -11.60
N THR A 161 -16.73 9.13 -10.78
CA THR A 161 -16.62 8.16 -9.67
C THR A 161 -16.80 8.81 -8.30
N PHE A 162 -16.19 9.98 -8.07
CA PHE A 162 -16.22 10.63 -6.75
C PHE A 162 -17.35 11.67 -6.63
N GLY A 163 -18.12 11.89 -7.70
CA GLY A 163 -19.20 12.87 -7.74
C GLY A 163 -18.68 14.30 -7.85
N LYS A 164 -19.55 15.22 -8.28
CA LYS A 164 -19.31 16.65 -8.10
C LYS A 164 -19.31 16.90 -6.58
N ARG A 165 -18.19 17.25 -6.00
CA ARG A 165 -18.23 18.03 -4.78
C ARG A 165 -18.90 19.33 -5.18
N GLU A 166 -20.10 19.56 -4.65
CA GLU A 166 -20.75 20.85 -4.79
C GLU A 166 -19.73 21.90 -4.33
N THR A 167 -19.24 22.67 -5.26
CA THR A 167 -18.56 23.93 -4.96
C THR A 167 -19.64 24.84 -4.44
N ILE A 168 -19.66 25.05 -3.15
CA ILE A 168 -20.35 26.17 -2.51
C ILE A 168 -19.61 27.44 -2.86
#